data_69e7df01b163c05a78be1830e6f84082
#
_entry.id   69e7df01b163c05a78be1830e6f84082
#
_cell.length_a   1.000
_cell.length_b   1.000
_cell.length_c   1.000
_cell.angle_alpha   90.00
_cell.angle_beta   90.00
_cell.angle_gamma   90.00
#
_symmetry.space_group_name_H-M   'P 1'
#
loop_
_entity.id
_entity.type
_entity.pdbx_description
1 polymer ?
#
loop_
_entity_poly.entity_id
_entity_poly.type
_entity_poly.pdbx_seq_one_letter_code
_entity_poly.pdbx_strand_id
1 'polypeptide(L)'
;MKKTLISAVLTGLILAACGGGDDSSTPTASGPAIRLAYSGAPLVSTQRTRAMAAAADVSSAASAPDASVVDVQPTITALQNAFKARGADIAVYPGVVNGSKLHDIVMSENGGVGPTDAEIVNSRTNISEWALMYFELDDMSGYIDSAQRRAEVSQFKRDLQVYGAREYLKGRVIFAARPIVSCAGPKEVRTVNSDGMVMVDTYKPTSQVLYEVIEGASNEGLVSPIGGIYRPDVSHMGADCSTPDQTMRDAHLASIADPLVERYKVALDTINKCKYNPSAIPEADRSAQCWGIESVKK
;
A
#
# COMPACT_ATOMS: atom_id res chain seq x y z
N MET A 1 -27.91 -15.88 -67.48
CA MET A 1 -28.04 -17.34 -67.34
C MET A 1 -27.98 -17.68 -65.85
N LYS A 2 -29.11 -17.93 -65.30
CA LYS A 2 -29.61 -19.16 -64.66
C LYS A 2 -28.74 -19.59 -63.43
N LYS A 3 -29.34 -19.41 -62.26
CA LYS A 3 -29.91 -20.42 -61.31
C LYS A 3 -28.83 -20.97 -60.36
N THR A 4 -29.00 -21.26 -59.10
CA THR A 4 -30.17 -21.66 -58.30
C THR A 4 -29.83 -21.56 -56.82
N LEU A 5 -30.82 -21.23 -55.99
CA LEU A 5 -30.96 -21.46 -54.54
C LEU A 5 -30.75 -22.92 -54.13
N ILE A 6 -30.15 -23.19 -52.98
CA ILE A 6 -30.58 -24.28 -52.11
C ILE A 6 -30.52 -23.84 -50.65
N SER A 7 -31.69 -23.77 -50.06
CA SER A 7 -32.01 -23.68 -48.65
C SER A 7 -31.91 -25.12 -48.06
N ALA A 8 -31.27 -25.26 -46.91
CA ALA A 8 -31.40 -26.45 -46.12
C ALA A 8 -31.61 -26.06 -44.67
N VAL A 9 -32.86 -26.11 -44.26
CA VAL A 9 -33.34 -26.15 -42.89
C VAL A 9 -33.00 -27.54 -42.34
N LEU A 10 -32.34 -27.61 -41.21
CA LEU A 10 -32.26 -28.83 -40.42
C LEU A 10 -32.79 -28.56 -39.03
N THR A 11 -34.02 -29.05 -38.86
CA THR A 11 -34.80 -29.12 -37.63
C THR A 11 -34.35 -30.36 -36.83
N GLY A 12 -34.27 -30.19 -35.49
CA GLY A 12 -34.63 -31.31 -34.61
C GLY A 12 -33.48 -31.97 -33.88
N LEU A 13 -33.37 -31.86 -32.60
CA LEU A 13 -33.88 -32.86 -31.65
C LEU A 13 -33.59 -32.37 -30.23
N ILE A 14 -34.66 -32.10 -29.52
CA ILE A 14 -34.64 -31.96 -28.06
C ILE A 14 -34.59 -33.40 -27.52
N LEU A 15 -33.49 -33.76 -26.88
CA LEU A 15 -33.40 -34.89 -25.97
C LEU A 15 -33.43 -34.41 -24.54
N ALA A 16 -34.60 -34.44 -23.96
CA ALA A 16 -34.78 -34.38 -22.51
C ALA A 16 -34.21 -35.67 -21.92
N ALA A 17 -33.07 -35.60 -21.26
CA ALA A 17 -32.58 -36.59 -20.33
C ALA A 17 -32.85 -36.10 -18.92
N CYS A 18 -33.96 -36.55 -18.31
CA CYS A 18 -34.09 -36.63 -16.86
C CYS A 18 -33.08 -37.66 -16.34
N GLY A 19 -32.17 -37.25 -15.54
CA GLY A 19 -31.21 -38.09 -14.84
C GLY A 19 -30.75 -37.42 -13.56
N GLY A 20 -31.25 -37.91 -12.46
CA GLY A 20 -30.88 -37.99 -11.09
C GLY A 20 -29.86 -37.00 -10.51
N GLY A 21 -30.26 -36.44 -9.42
CA GLY A 21 -29.57 -35.51 -8.53
C GLY A 21 -28.15 -35.88 -8.20
N ASP A 22 -27.34 -34.83 -8.24
CA ASP A 22 -26.31 -34.52 -7.28
C ASP A 22 -26.33 -33.02 -7.16
N ASP A 23 -26.92 -32.53 -6.07
CA ASP A 23 -26.81 -31.14 -5.59
C ASP A 23 -25.37 -30.90 -5.17
N SER A 24 -24.44 -30.91 -6.10
CA SER A 24 -23.20 -30.17 -5.98
C SER A 24 -23.54 -28.71 -6.28
N SER A 25 -24.13 -28.04 -5.30
CA SER A 25 -24.16 -26.59 -5.25
C SER A 25 -22.71 -26.12 -5.38
N THR A 26 -22.34 -25.76 -6.60
CA THR A 26 -21.08 -25.01 -6.87
C THR A 26 -21.11 -23.85 -5.90
N PRO A 27 -20.15 -23.73 -4.96
CA PRO A 27 -20.16 -22.60 -4.04
C PRO A 27 -20.13 -21.35 -4.90
N THR A 28 -21.18 -20.54 -4.78
CA THR A 28 -21.23 -19.20 -5.36
C THR A 28 -19.91 -18.55 -4.99
N ALA A 29 -19.13 -18.12 -5.99
CA ALA A 29 -17.81 -17.56 -5.78
C ALA A 29 -17.92 -16.48 -4.70
N SER A 30 -17.51 -16.82 -3.48
CA SER A 30 -17.42 -15.85 -2.41
C SER A 30 -16.41 -14.80 -2.89
N GLY A 31 -16.70 -13.51 -2.65
CA GLY A 31 -15.78 -12.43 -3.00
C GLY A 31 -14.37 -12.70 -2.47
N PRO A 32 -13.39 -11.87 -2.81
CA PRO A 32 -11.98 -12.09 -2.45
C PRO A 32 -11.86 -12.32 -0.93
N ALA A 33 -10.95 -13.21 -0.54
CA ALA A 33 -10.76 -13.55 0.87
C ALA A 33 -10.29 -12.34 1.68
N ILE A 34 -9.47 -11.47 1.06
CA ILE A 34 -8.98 -10.22 1.65
C ILE A 34 -9.16 -9.07 0.66
N ARG A 35 -9.56 -7.91 1.21
CA ARG A 35 -9.66 -6.64 0.50
C ARG A 35 -8.57 -5.70 1.03
N LEU A 36 -7.70 -5.23 0.15
CA LEU A 36 -6.60 -4.34 0.48
C LEU A 36 -6.79 -2.99 -0.20
N ALA A 37 -6.96 -1.94 0.60
CA ALA A 37 -6.95 -0.56 0.12
C ALA A 37 -5.52 -0.05 0.02
N TYR A 38 -5.09 0.38 -1.19
CA TYR A 38 -3.79 0.97 -1.42
C TYR A 38 -3.87 2.50 -1.42
N SER A 39 -2.98 3.17 -0.68
CA SER A 39 -2.92 4.63 -0.59
C SER A 39 -1.48 5.14 -0.67
N GLY A 40 -1.24 6.16 -1.46
CA GLY A 40 0.06 6.84 -1.52
C GLY A 40 0.70 6.89 -2.90
N ALA A 41 2.03 6.93 -2.94
CA ALA A 41 2.83 7.07 -4.15
C ALA A 41 2.84 5.80 -5.01
N PRO A 42 3.05 5.91 -6.33
CA PRO A 42 3.19 4.74 -7.20
C PRO A 42 4.43 3.91 -6.84
N LEU A 43 4.27 2.58 -6.74
CA LEU A 43 5.39 1.65 -6.53
C LEU A 43 6.14 1.30 -7.83
N VAL A 44 5.47 1.35 -8.98
CA VAL A 44 5.99 0.80 -10.24
C VAL A 44 6.23 1.82 -11.35
N SER A 45 5.89 3.10 -11.15
CA SER A 45 6.07 4.13 -12.19
C SER A 45 7.11 5.18 -11.83
N THR A 46 7.84 5.66 -12.87
CA THR A 46 8.84 6.73 -12.77
C THR A 46 8.24 8.13 -12.98
N GLN A 47 6.94 8.27 -13.14
CA GLN A 47 6.31 9.54 -13.55
C GLN A 47 6.49 10.69 -12.57
N ARG A 48 6.86 10.42 -11.32
CA ARG A 48 7.06 11.46 -10.31
C ARG A 48 8.24 12.41 -10.59
N THR A 49 9.30 11.92 -11.23
CA THR A 49 10.52 12.70 -11.52
C THR A 49 10.29 13.82 -12.54
N ARG A 50 9.28 13.72 -13.40
CA ARG A 50 9.00 14.74 -14.43
C ARG A 50 8.17 15.92 -13.93
N ALA A 51 7.27 15.72 -12.97
CA ALA A 51 6.44 16.80 -12.44
C ALA A 51 7.23 17.76 -11.54
N MET A 52 8.25 17.27 -10.83
CA MET A 52 9.08 18.11 -9.94
C MET A 52 10.18 18.87 -10.68
N ALA A 53 10.72 18.32 -11.78
CA ALA A 53 11.70 19.02 -12.63
C ALA A 53 11.07 20.17 -13.43
N ALA A 54 9.78 20.13 -13.72
CA ALA A 54 9.08 21.18 -14.43
C ALA A 54 8.69 22.38 -13.54
N ALA A 55 8.68 22.21 -12.21
CA ALA A 55 8.31 23.27 -11.28
C ALA A 55 9.45 24.26 -10.96
N ALA A 56 10.70 23.96 -11.37
CA ALA A 56 11.86 24.80 -11.07
C ALA A 56 12.08 25.95 -12.07
N ASP A 57 11.34 26.02 -13.19
CA ASP A 57 11.69 26.92 -14.31
C ASP A 57 10.56 27.80 -14.83
N VAL A 58 9.52 28.11 -14.06
CA VAL A 58 8.46 29.04 -14.55
C VAL A 58 8.21 30.20 -13.60
N SER A 59 9.03 31.24 -13.80
CA SER A 59 8.65 32.61 -13.51
C SER A 59 7.89 33.14 -14.73
N SER A 60 6.57 32.96 -14.81
CA SER A 60 5.62 33.85 -15.48
C SER A 60 4.19 33.33 -15.32
N ALA A 61 3.29 34.24 -15.00
CA ALA A 61 1.88 34.03 -14.76
C ALA A 61 1.17 33.36 -15.95
N ALA A 62 0.77 32.12 -15.79
CA ALA A 62 -0.29 31.47 -16.55
C ALA A 62 -0.94 30.44 -15.63
N SER A 63 -2.26 30.32 -15.68
CA SER A 63 -3.12 29.43 -14.91
C SER A 63 -2.45 28.12 -14.59
N ALA A 64 -2.38 27.76 -13.30
CA ALA A 64 -1.79 26.51 -12.85
C ALA A 64 -2.39 25.34 -13.65
N PRO A 65 -1.58 24.52 -14.33
CA PRO A 65 -2.09 23.25 -14.87
C PRO A 65 -2.54 22.40 -13.69
N ASP A 66 -3.71 21.80 -13.81
CA ASP A 66 -4.20 20.77 -12.90
C ASP A 66 -3.02 19.87 -12.49
N ALA A 67 -2.77 19.79 -11.18
CA ALA A 67 -1.76 18.89 -10.64
C ALA A 67 -2.05 17.52 -11.23
N SER A 68 -1.15 17.03 -12.07
CA SER A 68 -1.35 15.81 -12.84
C SER A 68 -1.71 14.69 -11.88
N VAL A 69 -2.94 14.22 -11.98
CA VAL A 69 -3.48 13.10 -11.22
C VAL A 69 -2.53 11.92 -11.40
N VAL A 70 -1.83 11.52 -10.36
CA VAL A 70 -0.93 10.37 -10.44
C VAL A 70 -1.79 9.12 -10.53
N ASP A 71 -1.71 8.43 -11.67
CA ASP A 71 -2.45 7.18 -11.87
C ASP A 71 -1.84 6.07 -11.00
N VAL A 72 -2.57 5.64 -9.98
CA VAL A 72 -2.18 4.52 -9.12
C VAL A 72 -2.61 3.15 -9.67
N GLN A 73 -3.37 3.12 -10.76
CA GLN A 73 -3.87 1.88 -11.35
C GLN A 73 -2.77 0.90 -11.77
N PRO A 74 -1.60 1.32 -12.32
CA PRO A 74 -0.47 0.43 -12.57
C PRO A 74 0.04 -0.25 -11.30
N THR A 75 0.10 0.45 -10.17
CA THR A 75 0.50 -0.10 -8.87
C THR A 75 -0.52 -1.12 -8.34
N ILE A 76 -1.81 -0.80 -8.42
CA ILE A 76 -2.89 -1.71 -8.04
C ILE A 76 -2.80 -2.99 -8.86
N THR A 77 -2.68 -2.87 -10.17
CA THR A 77 -2.54 -4.02 -11.08
C THR A 77 -1.29 -4.85 -10.77
N ALA A 78 -0.15 -4.20 -10.51
CA ALA A 78 1.10 -4.87 -10.17
C ALA A 78 0.99 -5.66 -8.85
N LEU A 79 0.39 -5.06 -7.81
CA LEU A 79 0.14 -5.74 -6.53
C LEU A 79 -0.80 -6.93 -6.69
N GLN A 80 -1.92 -6.76 -7.42
CA GLN A 80 -2.85 -7.86 -7.70
C GLN A 80 -2.16 -9.02 -8.42
N ASN A 81 -1.35 -8.72 -9.45
CA ASN A 81 -0.60 -9.73 -10.18
C ASN A 81 0.45 -10.40 -9.29
N ALA A 82 1.14 -9.64 -8.43
CA ALA A 82 2.12 -10.17 -7.50
C ALA A 82 1.48 -11.13 -6.48
N PHE A 83 0.31 -10.82 -5.95
CA PHE A 83 -0.45 -11.70 -5.04
C PHE A 83 -0.96 -12.94 -5.75
N LYS A 84 -1.56 -12.77 -6.93
CA LYS A 84 -2.05 -13.89 -7.74
C LYS A 84 -0.94 -14.87 -8.12
N ALA A 85 0.23 -14.36 -8.52
CA ALA A 85 1.39 -15.20 -8.85
C ALA A 85 1.90 -16.02 -7.65
N ARG A 86 1.56 -15.61 -6.42
CA ARG A 86 1.89 -16.29 -5.16
C ARG A 86 0.72 -17.11 -4.59
N GLY A 87 -0.37 -17.23 -5.34
CA GLY A 87 -1.56 -18.00 -4.94
C GLY A 87 -2.39 -17.34 -3.85
N ALA A 88 -2.27 -16.02 -3.64
CA ALA A 88 -3.04 -15.28 -2.65
C ALA A 88 -4.23 -14.55 -3.30
N ASP A 89 -5.43 -14.78 -2.75
CA ASP A 89 -6.68 -14.12 -3.15
C ASP A 89 -6.86 -12.82 -2.36
N ILE A 90 -6.05 -11.81 -2.73
CA ILE A 90 -6.08 -10.46 -2.18
C ILE A 90 -6.51 -9.51 -3.29
N ALA A 91 -7.69 -8.93 -3.19
CA ALA A 91 -8.14 -7.90 -4.11
C ALA A 91 -7.65 -6.52 -3.67
N VAL A 92 -6.99 -5.79 -4.57
CA VAL A 92 -6.44 -4.47 -4.31
C VAL A 92 -7.38 -3.40 -4.88
N TYR A 93 -7.69 -2.40 -4.06
CA TYR A 93 -8.55 -1.28 -4.40
C TYR A 93 -7.84 0.05 -4.14
N PRO A 94 -8.18 1.13 -4.86
CA PRO A 94 -7.70 2.46 -4.52
C PRO A 94 -8.26 2.88 -3.15
N GLY A 95 -7.37 3.30 -2.25
CA GLY A 95 -7.71 3.92 -0.97
C GLY A 95 -7.84 5.43 -1.13
N VAL A 96 -6.73 6.14 -1.05
CA VAL A 96 -6.66 7.56 -1.44
C VAL A 96 -5.95 7.64 -2.79
N VAL A 97 -6.64 8.22 -3.76
CA VAL A 97 -6.15 8.37 -5.12
C VAL A 97 -5.42 9.71 -5.25
N ASN A 98 -4.38 9.74 -6.10
CA ASN A 98 -3.87 10.96 -6.73
C ASN A 98 -2.69 11.67 -6.09
N GLY A 99 -1.66 10.96 -5.65
CA GLY A 99 -0.41 11.63 -5.28
C GLY A 99 -0.58 12.75 -4.23
N SER A 100 -1.74 12.78 -3.58
CA SER A 100 -2.03 13.70 -2.49
C SER A 100 -0.97 13.52 -1.43
N LYS A 101 -0.43 14.62 -0.96
CA LYS A 101 0.51 14.60 0.16
C LYS A 101 -0.21 14.06 1.38
N LEU A 102 0.47 13.22 2.14
CA LEU A 102 -0.10 12.67 3.37
C LEU A 102 -0.66 13.75 4.30
N HIS A 103 0.06 14.88 4.41
CA HIS A 103 -0.37 16.03 5.21
C HIS A 103 -1.72 16.59 4.74
N ASP A 104 -1.90 16.78 3.43
CA ASP A 104 -3.14 17.35 2.88
C ASP A 104 -4.32 16.40 3.12
N ILE A 105 -4.10 15.08 2.99
CA ILE A 105 -5.11 14.07 3.31
C ILE A 105 -5.51 14.16 4.78
N VAL A 106 -4.53 14.22 5.68
CA VAL A 106 -4.76 14.28 7.12
C VAL A 106 -5.50 15.56 7.49
N MET A 107 -5.12 16.70 6.92
CA MET A 107 -5.73 18.00 7.19
C MET A 107 -7.14 18.13 6.59
N SER A 108 -7.44 17.46 5.46
CA SER A 108 -8.76 17.50 4.82
C SER A 108 -9.86 16.84 5.65
N GLU A 109 -9.49 15.94 6.55
CA GLU A 109 -10.41 15.25 7.45
C GLU A 109 -10.23 15.78 8.87
N ASN A 110 -11.27 16.38 9.43
CA ASN A 110 -11.31 16.90 10.80
C ASN A 110 -10.12 17.82 11.17
N GLY A 111 -9.62 18.63 10.20
CA GLY A 111 -8.52 19.60 10.44
C GLY A 111 -7.25 18.95 10.97
N GLY A 112 -6.97 17.69 10.63
CA GLY A 112 -5.77 16.98 11.07
C GLY A 112 -5.86 16.37 12.48
N VAL A 113 -7.00 16.48 13.15
CA VAL A 113 -7.20 15.86 14.48
C VAL A 113 -7.32 14.34 14.32
N GLY A 114 -6.47 13.61 15.03
CA GLY A 114 -6.48 12.16 15.08
C GLY A 114 -7.58 11.62 15.98
N PRO A 115 -7.87 10.30 15.88
CA PRO A 115 -8.72 9.61 16.86
C PRO A 115 -8.16 9.70 18.26
N THR A 116 -9.05 9.67 19.24
CA THR A 116 -8.69 9.60 20.66
C THR A 116 -8.28 8.19 21.05
N ASP A 117 -7.49 8.05 22.12
CA ASP A 117 -7.12 6.75 22.68
C ASP A 117 -8.34 5.90 23.01
N ALA A 118 -9.43 6.51 23.51
CA ALA A 118 -10.67 5.82 23.81
C ALA A 118 -11.34 5.24 22.56
N GLU A 119 -11.34 5.96 21.44
CA GLU A 119 -11.85 5.45 20.15
C GLU A 119 -10.99 4.29 19.65
N ILE A 120 -9.66 4.40 19.77
CA ILE A 120 -8.73 3.35 19.35
C ILE A 120 -8.93 2.09 20.18
N VAL A 121 -8.97 2.21 21.52
CA VAL A 121 -9.14 1.06 22.43
C VAL A 121 -10.48 0.35 22.23
N ASN A 122 -11.54 1.10 21.92
CA ASN A 122 -12.87 0.54 21.66
C ASN A 122 -13.06 0.03 20.22
N SER A 123 -12.11 0.28 19.34
CA SER A 123 -12.18 -0.15 17.95
C SER A 123 -11.78 -1.61 17.76
N ARG A 124 -12.18 -2.20 16.66
CA ARG A 124 -11.85 -3.57 16.26
C ARG A 124 -11.50 -3.62 14.80
N THR A 125 -10.60 -4.51 14.43
CA THR A 125 -10.22 -4.74 13.03
C THR A 125 -10.88 -5.99 12.48
N ASN A 126 -11.28 -5.92 11.21
CA ASN A 126 -11.67 -7.08 10.42
C ASN A 126 -10.43 -7.64 9.74
N ILE A 127 -10.06 -8.86 10.05
CA ILE A 127 -8.87 -9.51 9.51
C ILE A 127 -8.91 -9.66 7.96
N SER A 128 -10.09 -9.54 7.35
CA SER A 128 -10.24 -9.55 5.88
C SER A 128 -10.14 -8.17 5.23
N GLU A 129 -10.03 -7.08 6.02
CA GLU A 129 -9.93 -5.71 5.52
C GLU A 129 -8.55 -5.12 5.86
N TRP A 130 -7.77 -4.81 4.83
CA TRP A 130 -6.41 -4.31 4.97
C TRP A 130 -6.24 -2.93 4.35
N ALA A 131 -5.30 -2.15 4.88
CA ALA A 131 -4.80 -0.92 4.26
C ALA A 131 -3.28 -1.01 4.10
N LEU A 132 -2.79 -0.71 2.91
CA LEU A 132 -1.37 -0.58 2.60
C LEU A 132 -1.09 0.88 2.25
N MET A 133 -0.25 1.52 3.04
CA MET A 133 0.19 2.90 2.85
C MET A 133 1.60 2.91 2.27
N TYR A 134 1.84 3.72 1.24
CA TYR A 134 3.16 4.06 0.74
C TYR A 134 3.24 5.54 0.43
N PHE A 135 3.55 6.34 1.44
CA PHE A 135 3.73 7.78 1.30
C PHE A 135 5.22 8.13 1.29
N GLU A 136 5.56 9.18 0.57
CA GLU A 136 6.91 9.68 0.45
C GLU A 136 6.94 11.18 0.82
N LEU A 137 8.12 11.68 1.17
CA LEU A 137 8.40 13.10 1.23
C LEU A 137 8.65 13.65 -0.18
N ASP A 138 8.55 14.97 -0.34
CA ASP A 138 8.66 15.60 -1.67
C ASP A 138 10.02 15.37 -2.34
N ASP A 139 11.10 15.45 -1.58
CA ASP A 139 12.46 15.22 -2.07
C ASP A 139 13.06 13.96 -1.44
N MET A 140 12.85 12.82 -2.08
CA MET A 140 13.41 11.54 -1.65
C MET A 140 14.89 11.37 -2.02
N SER A 141 15.42 12.19 -2.93
CA SER A 141 16.82 12.18 -3.35
C SER A 141 17.73 13.05 -2.47
N GLY A 142 17.16 13.96 -1.70
CA GLY A 142 17.86 14.88 -0.83
C GLY A 142 18.31 14.28 0.50
N TYR A 143 18.75 15.18 1.38
CA TYR A 143 19.23 14.87 2.73
C TYR A 143 18.40 15.60 3.79
N ILE A 144 18.38 15.06 5.00
CA ILE A 144 17.80 15.74 6.16
C ILE A 144 18.90 16.61 6.79
N ASP A 145 19.16 17.74 6.17
CA ASP A 145 20.30 18.62 6.43
C ASP A 145 19.96 19.97 7.09
N SER A 146 18.68 20.24 7.31
CA SER A 146 18.21 21.50 7.88
C SER A 146 17.15 21.30 8.97
N ALA A 147 16.92 22.33 9.77
CA ALA A 147 15.85 22.34 10.77
C ALA A 147 14.46 22.20 10.11
N GLN A 148 14.29 22.79 8.93
CA GLN A 148 13.05 22.66 8.15
C GLN A 148 12.81 21.21 7.74
N ARG A 149 13.82 20.52 7.16
CA ARG A 149 13.70 19.11 6.76
C ARG A 149 13.40 18.20 7.94
N ARG A 150 13.99 18.45 9.11
CA ARG A 150 13.66 17.72 10.34
C ARG A 150 12.22 17.95 10.79
N ALA A 151 11.69 19.15 10.64
CA ALA A 151 10.29 19.47 10.95
C ALA A 151 9.33 18.76 9.98
N GLU A 152 9.64 18.69 8.68
CA GLU A 152 8.89 17.94 7.68
C GLU A 152 8.81 16.45 8.01
N VAL A 153 9.92 15.83 8.40
CA VAL A 153 9.95 14.43 8.85
C VAL A 153 9.10 14.22 10.10
N SER A 154 9.18 15.15 11.05
CA SER A 154 8.39 15.08 12.28
C SER A 154 6.89 15.22 11.98
N GLN A 155 6.52 16.10 11.05
CA GLN A 155 5.16 16.23 10.57
C GLN A 155 4.68 14.95 9.87
N PHE A 156 5.50 14.43 8.96
CA PHE A 156 5.20 13.17 8.26
C PHE A 156 4.93 12.02 9.24
N LYS A 157 5.75 11.89 10.30
CA LYS A 157 5.53 10.86 11.34
C LYS A 157 4.15 11.04 12.00
N ARG A 158 3.79 12.25 12.42
CA ARG A 158 2.47 12.52 13.01
C ARG A 158 1.33 12.22 12.05
N ASP A 159 1.46 12.62 10.80
CA ASP A 159 0.45 12.40 9.78
C ASP A 159 0.27 10.91 9.48
N LEU A 160 1.36 10.14 9.44
CA LEU A 160 1.33 8.69 9.27
C LEU A 160 0.55 8.00 10.41
N GLN A 161 0.77 8.46 11.64
CA GLN A 161 0.06 7.94 12.82
C GLN A 161 -1.44 8.29 12.76
N VAL A 162 -1.78 9.54 12.46
CA VAL A 162 -3.17 9.99 12.37
C VAL A 162 -3.90 9.25 11.25
N TYR A 163 -3.30 9.15 10.06
CA TYR A 163 -3.89 8.44 8.94
C TYR A 163 -4.07 6.95 9.26
N GLY A 164 -3.04 6.30 9.81
CA GLY A 164 -3.11 4.92 10.24
C GLY A 164 -4.21 4.69 11.28
N ALA A 165 -4.31 5.54 12.29
CA ALA A 165 -5.34 5.44 13.32
C ALA A 165 -6.76 5.59 12.73
N ARG A 166 -6.98 6.48 11.76
CA ARG A 166 -8.27 6.60 11.07
C ARG A 166 -8.61 5.37 10.24
N GLU A 167 -7.64 4.80 9.54
CA GLU A 167 -7.86 3.54 8.82
C GLU A 167 -8.15 2.38 9.77
N TYR A 168 -7.52 2.37 10.96
CA TYR A 168 -7.81 1.41 12.03
C TYR A 168 -9.26 1.53 12.52
N LEU A 169 -9.77 2.74 12.73
CA LEU A 169 -11.17 2.96 13.10
C LEU A 169 -12.16 2.48 12.03
N LYS A 170 -11.74 2.44 10.75
CA LYS A 170 -12.52 1.82 9.66
C LYS A 170 -12.50 0.29 9.70
N GLY A 171 -11.88 -0.29 10.72
CA GLY A 171 -11.78 -1.74 10.92
C GLY A 171 -10.68 -2.43 10.12
N ARG A 172 -9.69 -1.69 9.62
CA ARG A 172 -8.62 -2.24 8.77
C ARG A 172 -7.38 -2.63 9.54
N VAL A 173 -6.70 -3.68 9.10
CA VAL A 173 -5.32 -4.00 9.50
C VAL A 173 -4.38 -3.13 8.67
N ILE A 174 -3.46 -2.39 9.33
CA ILE A 174 -2.69 -1.33 8.69
C ILE A 174 -1.25 -1.76 8.43
N PHE A 175 -0.82 -1.59 7.18
CA PHE A 175 0.56 -1.80 6.74
C PHE A 175 1.12 -0.50 6.14
N ALA A 176 2.37 -0.18 6.47
CA ALA A 176 3.12 0.90 5.85
C ALA A 176 4.33 0.34 5.11
N ALA A 177 4.38 0.52 3.80
CA ALA A 177 5.51 0.10 3.00
C ALA A 177 6.68 1.06 3.20
N ARG A 178 7.88 0.50 3.46
CA ARG A 178 9.12 1.25 3.58
C ARG A 178 9.70 1.51 2.19
N PRO A 179 10.42 2.62 1.98
CA PRO A 179 10.99 2.96 0.68
C PRO A 179 12.23 2.11 0.34
N ILE A 180 12.71 2.29 -0.89
CA ILE A 180 14.07 1.94 -1.28
C ILE A 180 14.97 3.05 -0.75
N VAL A 181 15.99 2.69 0.04
CA VAL A 181 16.95 3.66 0.59
C VAL A 181 17.96 4.04 -0.49
N SER A 182 18.35 5.30 -0.54
CA SER A 182 19.41 5.78 -1.44
C SER A 182 20.74 5.03 -1.19
N CYS A 183 21.45 4.68 -2.25
CA CYS A 183 22.78 4.08 -2.14
C CYS A 183 23.89 5.09 -1.81
N ALA A 184 23.58 6.41 -1.78
CA ALA A 184 24.57 7.46 -1.51
C ALA A 184 25.12 7.45 -0.08
N GLY A 185 24.40 6.85 0.86
CA GLY A 185 24.79 6.82 2.26
C GLY A 185 24.73 8.18 2.96
N PRO A 186 25.06 8.24 4.26
CA PRO A 186 25.12 9.50 5.02
C PRO A 186 26.24 10.41 4.52
N LYS A 187 26.02 11.72 4.63
CA LYS A 187 26.98 12.77 4.26
C LYS A 187 27.48 13.49 5.51
N GLU A 188 28.79 13.51 5.72
CA GLU A 188 29.41 14.31 6.77
C GLU A 188 29.69 15.74 6.28
N VAL A 189 29.32 16.73 7.09
CA VAL A 189 29.62 18.13 6.88
C VAL A 189 30.40 18.63 8.10
N ARG A 190 31.58 19.20 7.85
CA ARG A 190 32.44 19.77 8.88
C ARG A 190 32.28 21.28 8.89
N THR A 191 31.95 21.83 10.03
CA THR A 191 31.86 23.28 10.28
C THR A 191 32.80 23.64 11.42
N VAL A 192 33.30 24.88 11.43
CA VAL A 192 34.10 25.40 12.54
C VAL A 192 33.24 26.41 13.26
N ASN A 193 33.03 26.23 14.57
CA ASN A 193 32.26 27.16 15.37
C ASN A 193 33.06 28.42 15.71
N SER A 194 32.47 29.39 16.39
CA SER A 194 33.11 30.67 16.82
C SER A 194 34.33 30.48 17.71
N ASP A 195 34.43 29.34 18.38
CA ASP A 195 35.52 29.03 19.32
C ASP A 195 36.65 28.21 18.64
N GLY A 196 36.56 28.07 17.30
CA GLY A 196 37.56 27.34 16.51
C GLY A 196 37.45 25.83 16.59
N MET A 197 36.40 25.27 17.22
CA MET A 197 36.18 23.84 17.31
C MET A 197 35.53 23.29 16.03
N VAL A 198 36.03 22.16 15.56
CA VAL A 198 35.43 21.44 14.42
C VAL A 198 34.21 20.70 14.89
N MET A 199 33.07 21.07 14.33
CA MET A 199 31.80 20.33 14.48
C MET A 199 31.61 19.42 13.25
N VAL A 200 31.14 18.20 13.46
CA VAL A 200 30.82 17.25 12.39
C VAL A 200 29.34 16.92 12.46
N ASP A 201 28.60 17.37 11.47
CA ASP A 201 27.20 16.98 11.29
C ASP A 201 27.10 15.83 10.29
N THR A 202 26.27 14.86 10.62
CA THR A 202 25.98 13.73 9.73
C THR A 202 24.56 13.83 9.21
N TYR A 203 24.43 14.07 7.91
CA TYR A 203 23.13 14.14 7.25
C TYR A 203 22.80 12.82 6.58
N LYS A 204 21.63 12.27 6.92
CA LYS A 204 21.13 11.02 6.30
C LYS A 204 20.31 11.34 5.04
N PRO A 205 20.34 10.48 4.03
CA PRO A 205 19.40 10.54 2.90
C PRO A 205 17.96 10.56 3.39
N THR A 206 17.10 11.33 2.71
CA THR A 206 15.67 11.42 3.05
C THR A 206 15.00 10.05 3.07
N SER A 207 15.27 9.19 2.06
CA SER A 207 14.75 7.83 1.98
C SER A 207 15.17 6.95 3.16
N GLN A 208 16.39 7.12 3.67
CA GLN A 208 16.85 6.39 4.86
C GLN A 208 16.09 6.83 6.11
N VAL A 209 15.94 8.14 6.30
CA VAL A 209 15.21 8.67 7.46
C VAL A 209 13.73 8.24 7.40
N LEU A 210 13.12 8.27 6.22
CA LEU A 210 11.75 7.82 6.04
C LEU A 210 11.59 6.33 6.36
N TYR A 211 12.54 5.50 5.90
CA TYR A 211 12.58 4.08 6.24
C TYR A 211 12.61 3.86 7.76
N GLU A 212 13.48 4.59 8.48
CA GLU A 212 13.62 4.51 9.93
C GLU A 212 12.36 5.02 10.66
N VAL A 213 11.71 6.05 10.16
CA VAL A 213 10.45 6.57 10.72
C VAL A 213 9.32 5.55 10.60
N ILE A 214 9.17 4.91 9.43
CA ILE A 214 8.14 3.88 9.22
C ILE A 214 8.45 2.64 10.07
N GLU A 215 9.71 2.24 10.17
CA GLU A 215 10.13 1.15 11.07
C GLU A 215 9.80 1.46 12.52
N GLY A 216 10.06 2.69 12.97
CA GLY A 216 9.75 3.15 14.32
C GLY A 216 8.24 3.24 14.61
N ALA A 217 7.41 3.42 13.59
CA ALA A 217 5.96 3.48 13.76
C ALA A 217 5.37 2.16 14.28
N SER A 218 6.04 1.03 14.07
CA SER A 218 5.64 -0.27 14.62
C SER A 218 5.62 -0.32 16.16
N ASN A 219 6.49 0.47 16.79
CA ASN A 219 6.60 0.50 18.24
C ASN A 219 5.39 1.18 18.91
N GLU A 220 4.56 1.87 18.13
CA GLU A 220 3.34 2.55 18.59
C GLU A 220 2.05 1.75 18.31
N GLY A 221 2.16 0.54 17.74
CA GLY A 221 1.18 -0.52 17.83
C GLY A 221 0.09 -0.60 16.75
N LEU A 222 -0.21 0.47 16.00
CA LEU A 222 -1.30 0.45 15.01
C LEU A 222 -0.83 0.14 13.59
N VAL A 223 0.40 0.49 13.25
CA VAL A 223 0.96 0.39 11.91
C VAL A 223 2.02 -0.71 11.87
N SER A 224 1.88 -1.65 10.94
CA SER A 224 2.89 -2.69 10.70
C SER A 224 3.77 -2.31 9.52
N PRO A 225 5.07 -2.02 9.72
CA PRO A 225 6.00 -1.76 8.62
C PRO A 225 6.20 -3.01 7.78
N ILE A 226 6.26 -2.82 6.45
CA ILE A 226 6.37 -3.94 5.53
C ILE A 226 7.29 -3.60 4.36
N GLY A 227 7.97 -4.60 3.82
CA GLY A 227 8.83 -4.45 2.65
C GLY A 227 9.96 -3.44 2.85
N GLY A 228 10.33 -2.79 1.74
CA GLY A 228 11.42 -1.82 1.69
C GLY A 228 12.77 -2.47 1.37
N ILE A 229 13.70 -1.67 0.88
CA ILE A 229 15.06 -2.11 0.57
C ILE A 229 16.03 -1.15 1.24
N TYR A 230 16.63 -1.60 2.36
CA TYR A 230 17.56 -0.76 3.13
C TYR A 230 18.95 -0.67 2.48
N ARG A 231 19.39 -1.71 1.80
CA ARG A 231 20.68 -1.78 1.09
C ARG A 231 20.42 -2.18 -0.36
N PRO A 232 20.12 -1.21 -1.24
CA PRO A 232 19.88 -1.51 -2.63
C PRO A 232 21.18 -1.95 -3.33
N ASP A 233 21.03 -2.75 -4.38
CA ASP A 233 22.12 -3.01 -5.31
C ASP A 233 22.41 -1.73 -6.11
N VAL A 234 23.63 -1.21 -5.97
CA VAL A 234 24.06 0.05 -6.59
C VAL A 234 23.96 -0.01 -8.12
N SER A 235 24.14 -1.19 -8.73
CA SER A 235 24.04 -1.36 -10.18
C SER A 235 22.62 -1.13 -10.72
N HIS A 236 21.62 -1.20 -9.87
CA HIS A 236 20.20 -0.99 -10.17
C HIS A 236 19.66 0.36 -9.67
N MET A 237 20.55 1.23 -9.20
CA MET A 237 20.25 2.61 -8.82
C MET A 237 20.90 3.56 -9.84
N GLY A 238 20.19 4.63 -10.21
CA GLY A 238 20.75 5.63 -11.13
C GLY A 238 22.03 6.29 -10.59
N ALA A 239 22.70 7.08 -11.42
CA ALA A 239 23.93 7.77 -11.05
C ALA A 239 23.78 8.72 -9.83
N ASP A 240 22.57 9.12 -9.52
CA ASP A 240 22.19 9.90 -8.34
C ASP A 240 21.98 9.03 -7.07
N CYS A 241 22.16 7.72 -7.18
CA CYS A 241 21.90 6.74 -6.11
C CYS A 241 20.48 6.79 -5.52
N SER A 242 19.51 7.42 -6.19
CA SER A 242 18.14 7.59 -5.69
C SER A 242 17.06 7.20 -6.70
N THR A 243 17.45 6.94 -7.95
CA THR A 243 16.52 6.55 -9.01
C THR A 243 16.63 5.04 -9.30
N PRO A 244 15.75 4.19 -8.73
CA PRO A 244 15.78 2.75 -8.98
C PRO A 244 15.37 2.42 -10.42
N ASP A 245 16.01 1.44 -11.04
CA ASP A 245 15.60 0.85 -12.32
C ASP A 245 14.41 -0.13 -12.13
N GLN A 246 13.97 -0.77 -13.22
CA GLN A 246 12.85 -1.71 -13.16
C GLN A 246 13.15 -2.91 -12.27
N THR A 247 14.36 -3.46 -12.31
CA THR A 247 14.76 -4.60 -11.47
C THR A 247 14.64 -4.27 -9.99
N MET A 248 15.10 -3.09 -9.58
CA MET A 248 15.01 -2.64 -8.19
C MET A 248 13.57 -2.37 -7.78
N ARG A 249 12.72 -1.81 -8.66
CA ARG A 249 11.29 -1.63 -8.38
C ARG A 249 10.56 -2.96 -8.24
N ASP A 250 10.88 -3.95 -9.08
CA ASP A 250 10.30 -5.29 -8.98
C ASP A 250 10.73 -5.98 -7.69
N ALA A 251 11.97 -5.82 -7.27
CA ALA A 251 12.45 -6.30 -5.98
C ALA A 251 11.74 -5.60 -4.81
N HIS A 252 11.48 -4.31 -4.91
CA HIS A 252 10.71 -3.57 -3.91
C HIS A 252 9.27 -4.07 -3.83
N LEU A 253 8.59 -4.24 -4.95
CA LEU A 253 7.24 -4.82 -5.02
C LEU A 253 7.23 -6.23 -4.39
N ALA A 254 8.20 -7.06 -4.70
CA ALA A 254 8.33 -8.39 -4.11
C ALA A 254 8.53 -8.31 -2.60
N SER A 255 9.38 -7.41 -2.10
CA SER A 255 9.62 -7.21 -0.67
C SER A 255 8.36 -6.84 0.12
N ILE A 256 7.37 -6.21 -0.55
CA ILE A 256 6.06 -5.89 0.02
C ILE A 256 5.11 -7.09 -0.10
N ALA A 257 5.06 -7.71 -1.28
CA ALA A 257 4.10 -8.78 -1.56
C ALA A 257 4.38 -10.06 -0.77
N ASP A 258 5.64 -10.47 -0.65
CA ASP A 258 6.01 -11.71 0.03
C ASP A 258 5.52 -11.77 1.49
N PRO A 259 5.84 -10.81 2.35
CA PRO A 259 5.36 -10.85 3.73
C PRO A 259 3.83 -10.62 3.85
N LEU A 260 3.18 -9.92 2.92
CA LEU A 260 1.72 -9.82 2.89
C LEU A 260 1.07 -11.17 2.57
N VAL A 261 1.67 -11.95 1.66
CA VAL A 261 1.19 -13.30 1.35
C VAL A 261 1.36 -14.25 2.54
N GLU A 262 2.44 -14.15 3.30
CA GLU A 262 2.57 -14.94 4.54
C GLU A 262 1.47 -14.56 5.57
N ARG A 263 1.18 -13.28 5.73
CA ARG A 263 0.07 -12.84 6.59
C ARG A 263 -1.30 -13.27 6.05
N TYR A 264 -1.47 -13.28 4.73
CA TYR A 264 -2.67 -13.80 4.08
C TYR A 264 -2.96 -15.25 4.45
N LYS A 265 -1.95 -16.13 4.43
CA LYS A 265 -2.11 -17.55 4.79
C LYS A 265 -2.66 -17.70 6.23
N VAL A 266 -2.12 -16.92 7.17
CA VAL A 266 -2.59 -16.91 8.56
C VAL A 266 -4.01 -16.36 8.67
N ALA A 267 -4.29 -15.24 7.99
CA ALA A 267 -5.61 -14.62 8.00
C ALA A 267 -6.66 -15.53 7.37
N LEU A 268 -6.34 -16.22 6.27
CA LEU A 268 -7.24 -17.13 5.57
C LEU A 268 -7.67 -18.29 6.47
N ASP A 269 -6.76 -18.87 7.25
CA ASP A 269 -7.10 -19.93 8.21
C ASP A 269 -8.12 -19.43 9.24
N THR A 270 -7.89 -18.25 9.81
CA THR A 270 -8.83 -17.62 10.75
C THR A 270 -10.16 -17.28 10.10
N ILE A 271 -10.17 -16.71 8.90
CA ILE A 271 -11.38 -16.38 8.14
C ILE A 271 -12.21 -17.65 7.89
N ASN A 272 -11.55 -18.74 7.48
CA ASN A 272 -12.23 -20.03 7.24
C ASN A 272 -12.81 -20.62 8.52
N LYS A 273 -12.09 -20.55 9.63
CA LYS A 273 -12.61 -20.95 10.94
C LYS A 273 -13.84 -20.12 11.30
N CYS A 274 -13.79 -18.80 11.18
CA CYS A 274 -14.92 -17.93 11.48
C CYS A 274 -16.15 -18.23 10.62
N LYS A 275 -15.94 -18.46 9.31
CA LYS A 275 -17.02 -18.73 8.36
C LYS A 275 -17.65 -20.12 8.54
N TYR A 276 -16.84 -21.15 8.67
CA TYR A 276 -17.28 -22.52 8.52
C TYR A 276 -17.19 -23.37 9.79
N ASN A 277 -16.33 -23.00 10.74
CA ASN A 277 -16.12 -23.75 11.98
C ASN A 277 -15.77 -22.83 13.15
N PRO A 278 -16.66 -21.90 13.55
CA PRO A 278 -16.35 -20.92 14.59
C PRO A 278 -16.05 -21.57 15.95
N SER A 279 -16.49 -22.80 16.21
CA SER A 279 -16.16 -23.54 17.41
C SER A 279 -14.70 -23.97 17.51
N ALA A 280 -13.95 -23.93 16.41
CA ALA A 280 -12.49 -24.16 16.42
C ALA A 280 -11.69 -22.98 17.01
N ILE A 281 -12.35 -21.84 17.23
CA ILE A 281 -11.77 -20.66 17.89
C ILE A 281 -12.28 -20.63 19.33
N PRO A 282 -11.40 -20.44 20.35
CA PRO A 282 -11.82 -20.30 21.74
C PRO A 282 -12.91 -19.25 21.88
N GLU A 283 -13.90 -19.50 22.72
CA GLU A 283 -15.06 -18.61 22.86
C GLU A 283 -14.66 -17.18 23.27
N ALA A 284 -13.69 -17.06 24.17
CA ALA A 284 -13.15 -15.77 24.62
C ALA A 284 -12.55 -14.93 23.48
N ASP A 285 -11.96 -15.59 22.46
CA ASP A 285 -11.27 -14.93 21.35
C ASP A 285 -12.18 -14.71 20.14
N ARG A 286 -13.28 -15.45 20.05
CA ARG A 286 -14.15 -15.49 18.87
C ARG A 286 -14.71 -14.13 18.49
N SER A 287 -15.13 -13.34 19.48
CA SER A 287 -15.68 -12.02 19.26
C SER A 287 -14.67 -11.02 18.68
N ALA A 288 -13.38 -11.20 18.99
CA ALA A 288 -12.31 -10.37 18.46
C ALA A 288 -11.82 -10.89 17.08
N GLN A 289 -11.53 -12.19 16.98
CA GLN A 289 -10.96 -12.77 15.77
C GLN A 289 -11.95 -12.85 14.59
N CYS A 290 -13.25 -13.00 14.87
CA CYS A 290 -14.28 -13.11 13.84
C CYS A 290 -15.07 -11.82 13.65
N TRP A 291 -14.62 -10.71 14.19
CA TRP A 291 -15.32 -9.45 14.02
C TRP A 291 -15.44 -9.09 12.54
N GLY A 292 -16.66 -8.74 12.11
CA GLY A 292 -16.96 -8.41 10.71
C GLY A 292 -16.97 -9.58 9.74
N ILE A 293 -16.80 -10.83 10.20
CA ILE A 293 -16.86 -12.03 9.37
C ILE A 293 -18.17 -12.77 9.66
N GLU A 294 -19.03 -12.87 8.65
CA GLU A 294 -20.29 -13.60 8.77
C GLU A 294 -20.06 -15.11 8.72
N SER A 295 -20.59 -15.84 9.69
CA SER A 295 -20.58 -17.28 9.67
C SER A 295 -21.63 -17.83 8.71
N VAL A 296 -21.24 -18.80 7.88
CA VAL A 296 -22.16 -19.52 7.02
C VAL A 296 -22.93 -20.52 7.89
N LYS A 297 -24.24 -20.25 8.07
CA LYS A 297 -25.12 -21.23 8.74
C LYS A 297 -25.23 -22.46 7.84
N LYS A 298 -24.85 -23.61 8.39
CA LYS A 298 -25.09 -24.92 7.77
C LYS A 298 -26.56 -25.30 7.86
#